data_c6e77baafc95d1ce24ac53279c96fd88
#
_entry.id   c6e77baafc95d1ce24ac53279c96fd88
#
_cell.length_a   1.000
_cell.length_b   1.000
_cell.length_c   1.000
_cell.angle_alpha   90.00
_cell.angle_beta   90.00
_cell.angle_gamma   90.00
#
_symmetry.space_group_name_H-M   'P 1'
#
loop_
_entity.id
_entity.type
_entity.pdbx_description
1 polymer ?
#
loop_
_entity_poly.entity_id
_entity_poly.type
_entity_poly.pdbx_seq_one_letter_code
_entity_poly.pdbx_strand_id
1 'polypeptide(L)'
;MPAESNLLTRWLLQIDIPEIRNFSLVHAHAVVSSWVDIDHHAGRKSFSLGAVNLNRNSVGIELRTFSDETSDRLQESFSGAPYIRIGSQRCEEASLQVVESSSFESLIENSDNQDSLNLEFVTPVVFRSGSRYSVIPHHSLVFGHSRRVWTLWAPSDLVPELELRDLPVLTPFIDGSTKKWDLGKRSWDGFVGRVQYDLTLLDEREVRVLNVLGQFLNYVGVGANTTWGMGVVNVTTPHRRNPSSAKSTKIKN
;
A
#
# COMPACT_ATOMS: atom_id res chain seq x y z
N MET A 1 -4.50 -30.41 -5.83
CA MET A 1 -4.47 -29.15 -6.55
C MET A 1 -3.22 -28.44 -6.09
N PRO A 2 -2.31 -27.97 -6.97
CA PRO A 2 -1.24 -27.10 -6.49
C PRO A 2 -1.93 -25.89 -5.84
N ALA A 3 -1.41 -25.45 -4.68
CA ALA A 3 -1.86 -24.24 -4.04
C ALA A 3 -1.71 -23.10 -5.05
N GLU A 4 -2.80 -22.37 -5.32
CA GLU A 4 -2.74 -21.18 -6.14
C GLU A 4 -1.79 -20.21 -5.44
N SER A 5 -0.63 -20.00 -6.02
CA SER A 5 0.35 -19.04 -5.50
C SER A 5 -0.17 -17.67 -5.87
N ASN A 6 -0.91 -17.03 -4.96
CA ASN A 6 -1.35 -15.66 -5.16
C ASN A 6 -0.13 -14.73 -5.15
N LEU A 7 0.18 -14.17 -6.31
CA LEU A 7 1.25 -13.17 -6.44
C LEU A 7 0.74 -11.78 -6.05
N LEU A 8 1.58 -11.10 -5.31
CA LEU A 8 1.45 -9.67 -5.00
C LEU A 8 2.23 -8.92 -6.06
N THR A 9 1.55 -8.22 -6.95
CA THR A 9 2.23 -7.56 -8.07
C THR A 9 1.98 -6.07 -8.06
N ARG A 10 3.06 -5.30 -8.22
CA ARG A 10 3.03 -3.85 -8.46
C ARG A 10 3.24 -3.60 -9.94
N TRP A 11 2.37 -2.79 -10.51
CA TRP A 11 2.33 -2.44 -11.91
C TRP A 11 2.50 -0.94 -12.09
N LEU A 12 3.08 -0.54 -13.22
CA LEU A 12 3.06 0.83 -13.72
C LEU A 12 2.32 0.85 -15.05
N LEU A 13 1.19 1.53 -15.07
CA LEU A 13 0.45 1.88 -16.28
C LEU A 13 0.87 3.29 -16.69
N GLN A 14 1.57 3.41 -17.80
CA GLN A 14 1.93 4.68 -18.41
C GLN A 14 1.00 4.97 -19.57
N ILE A 15 0.41 6.16 -19.61
CA ILE A 15 -0.54 6.57 -20.65
C ILE A 15 -0.11 7.94 -21.18
N ASP A 16 0.03 8.06 -22.49
CA ASP A 16 0.22 9.35 -23.13
C ASP A 16 -1.12 10.05 -23.32
N ILE A 17 -1.23 11.25 -22.74
CA ILE A 17 -2.48 12.01 -22.69
C ILE A 17 -2.27 13.34 -23.43
N PRO A 18 -3.04 13.61 -24.48
CA PRO A 18 -2.94 14.86 -25.23
C PRO A 18 -3.18 16.11 -24.38
N GLU A 19 -4.14 16.03 -23.45
CA GLU A 19 -4.50 17.14 -22.56
C GLU A 19 -4.55 16.72 -21.10
N ILE A 20 -3.40 16.80 -20.42
CA ILE A 20 -3.24 16.39 -19.01
C ILE A 20 -4.12 17.20 -18.03
N ARG A 21 -4.49 18.45 -18.38
CA ARG A 21 -5.28 19.34 -17.51
C ARG A 21 -6.61 18.75 -17.07
N ASN A 22 -7.16 17.85 -17.87
CA ASN A 22 -8.45 17.20 -17.63
C ASN A 22 -8.31 15.89 -16.86
N PHE A 23 -7.09 15.47 -16.48
CA PHE A 23 -6.88 14.27 -15.71
C PHE A 23 -7.18 14.49 -14.23
N SER A 24 -7.78 13.47 -13.59
CA SER A 24 -8.03 13.42 -12.15
C SER A 24 -7.90 11.99 -11.63
N LEU A 25 -7.80 11.84 -10.31
CA LEU A 25 -7.77 10.52 -9.66
C LEU A 25 -9.02 9.68 -9.93
N VAL A 26 -10.16 10.33 -10.20
CA VAL A 26 -11.40 9.65 -10.61
C VAL A 26 -11.19 8.90 -11.92
N HIS A 27 -10.44 9.50 -12.85
CA HIS A 27 -10.12 8.85 -14.12
C HIS A 27 -9.18 7.65 -13.92
N ALA A 28 -8.14 7.79 -13.07
CA ALA A 28 -7.25 6.67 -12.75
C ALA A 28 -8.03 5.48 -12.16
N HIS A 29 -8.88 5.76 -11.16
CA HIS A 29 -9.74 4.75 -10.58
C HIS A 29 -10.69 4.12 -11.61
N ALA A 30 -11.34 4.94 -12.44
CA ALA A 30 -12.29 4.45 -13.45
C ALA A 30 -11.63 3.52 -14.48
N VAL A 31 -10.43 3.88 -14.96
CA VAL A 31 -9.68 3.02 -15.90
C VAL A 31 -9.35 1.69 -15.26
N VAL A 32 -8.67 1.70 -14.11
CA VAL A 32 -8.22 0.46 -13.46
C VAL A 32 -9.41 -0.39 -13.01
N SER A 33 -10.41 0.20 -12.36
CA SER A 33 -11.57 -0.56 -11.87
C SER A 33 -12.40 -1.16 -13.00
N SER A 34 -12.46 -0.53 -14.18
CA SER A 34 -13.14 -1.13 -15.33
C SER A 34 -12.50 -2.43 -15.83
N TRP A 35 -11.21 -2.62 -15.55
CA TRP A 35 -10.46 -3.80 -15.95
C TRP A 35 -10.45 -4.91 -14.90
N VAL A 36 -10.35 -4.54 -13.61
CA VAL A 36 -10.09 -5.51 -12.53
C VAL A 36 -11.24 -5.70 -11.56
N ASP A 37 -12.21 -4.79 -11.50
CA ASP A 37 -13.28 -4.80 -10.50
C ASP A 37 -14.58 -5.35 -11.10
N ILE A 38 -14.79 -6.67 -11.04
CA ILE A 38 -15.98 -7.33 -11.57
C ILE A 38 -17.22 -6.94 -10.77
N ASP A 39 -17.09 -6.88 -9.45
CA ASP A 39 -18.18 -6.54 -8.54
C ASP A 39 -17.82 -5.30 -7.74
N HIS A 40 -18.25 -4.13 -8.21
CA HIS A 40 -18.05 -2.86 -7.53
C HIS A 40 -18.64 -2.80 -6.13
N HIS A 41 -19.57 -3.68 -5.80
CA HIS A 41 -20.22 -3.76 -4.49
C HIS A 41 -19.56 -4.78 -3.56
N ALA A 42 -18.67 -5.64 -4.07
CA ALA A 42 -17.93 -6.56 -3.24
C ALA A 42 -17.12 -5.80 -2.18
N GLY A 43 -17.29 -6.17 -0.93
CA GLY A 43 -16.53 -5.60 0.19
C GLY A 43 -15.05 -6.01 0.19
N ARG A 44 -14.66 -6.88 -0.76
CA ARG A 44 -13.31 -7.44 -0.90
C ARG A 44 -12.75 -7.02 -2.25
N LYS A 45 -11.75 -6.15 -2.24
CA LYS A 45 -11.05 -5.74 -3.46
C LYS A 45 -9.68 -6.39 -3.50
N SER A 46 -9.33 -6.97 -4.64
CA SER A 46 -8.05 -7.63 -4.91
C SER A 46 -7.01 -6.69 -5.51
N PHE A 47 -7.27 -5.39 -5.46
CA PHE A 47 -6.36 -4.36 -5.98
C PHE A 47 -6.38 -3.09 -5.14
N SER A 48 -5.32 -2.30 -5.26
CA SER A 48 -5.26 -0.92 -4.80
C SER A 48 -4.56 -0.03 -5.84
N LEU A 49 -4.84 1.27 -5.81
CA LEU A 49 -4.06 2.24 -6.57
C LEU A 49 -2.87 2.69 -5.72
N GLY A 50 -1.72 2.81 -6.37
CA GLY A 50 -0.53 3.42 -5.84
C GLY A 50 -0.47 4.92 -6.14
N ALA A 51 0.76 5.42 -6.29
CA ALA A 51 1.00 6.80 -6.66
C ALA A 51 0.54 7.08 -8.10
N VAL A 52 0.03 8.29 -8.31
CA VAL A 52 -0.27 8.81 -9.64
C VAL A 52 0.68 9.97 -9.93
N ASN A 53 1.49 9.81 -10.96
CA ASN A 53 2.51 10.76 -11.36
C ASN A 53 2.09 11.45 -12.66
N LEU A 54 1.98 12.77 -12.61
CA LEU A 54 1.61 13.59 -13.77
C LEU A 54 2.87 14.21 -14.38
N ASN A 55 3.11 13.93 -15.65
CA ASN A 55 4.12 14.59 -16.47
C ASN A 55 3.44 15.52 -17.47
N ARG A 56 4.21 16.20 -18.31
CA ARG A 56 3.69 17.21 -19.24
C ARG A 56 2.59 16.66 -20.17
N ASN A 57 2.78 15.47 -20.73
CA ASN A 57 1.89 14.83 -21.71
C ASN A 57 1.60 13.36 -21.37
N SER A 58 1.88 12.93 -20.16
CA SER A 58 1.64 11.54 -19.76
C SER A 58 1.28 11.42 -18.30
N VAL A 59 0.61 10.33 -17.97
CA VAL A 59 0.32 9.94 -16.59
C VAL A 59 0.85 8.55 -16.32
N GLY A 60 1.57 8.40 -15.21
CA GLY A 60 1.95 7.12 -14.63
C GLY A 60 0.99 6.78 -13.49
N ILE A 61 0.31 5.66 -13.60
CA ILE A 61 -0.58 5.14 -12.56
C ILE A 61 0.06 3.88 -12.01
N GLU A 62 0.53 3.93 -10.77
CA GLU A 62 0.91 2.73 -10.05
C GLU A 62 -0.35 2.01 -9.58
N LEU A 63 -0.41 0.70 -9.78
CA LEU A 63 -1.48 -0.13 -9.25
C LEU A 63 -0.90 -1.44 -8.70
N ARG A 64 -1.66 -2.12 -7.86
CA ARG A 64 -1.24 -3.30 -7.15
C ARG A 64 -2.35 -4.32 -7.18
N THR A 65 -2.00 -5.56 -7.46
CA THR A 65 -2.92 -6.70 -7.46
C THR A 65 -2.50 -7.73 -6.41
N PHE A 66 -3.47 -8.43 -5.81
CA PHE A 66 -3.26 -9.33 -4.67
C PHE A 66 -3.63 -10.78 -4.99
N SER A 67 -3.98 -11.06 -6.24
CA SER A 67 -4.26 -12.41 -6.73
C SER A 67 -3.89 -12.53 -8.20
N ASP A 68 -3.53 -13.74 -8.61
CA ASP A 68 -3.19 -14.07 -9.99
C ASP A 68 -4.37 -13.78 -10.92
N GLU A 69 -5.60 -14.16 -10.52
CA GLU A 69 -6.82 -13.87 -11.29
C GLU A 69 -6.97 -12.38 -11.63
N THR A 70 -6.66 -11.49 -10.67
CA THR A 70 -6.76 -10.04 -10.88
C THR A 70 -5.63 -9.53 -11.77
N SER A 71 -4.44 -10.10 -11.64
CA SER A 71 -3.27 -9.79 -12.47
C SER A 71 -3.50 -10.19 -13.93
N ASP A 72 -3.99 -11.40 -14.16
CA ASP A 72 -4.30 -11.93 -15.49
C ASP A 72 -5.39 -11.09 -16.18
N ARG A 73 -6.45 -10.78 -15.44
CA ARG A 73 -7.53 -9.93 -15.96
C ARG A 73 -7.04 -8.52 -16.31
N LEU A 74 -6.15 -7.94 -15.50
CA LEU A 74 -5.53 -6.66 -15.82
C LEU A 74 -4.77 -6.73 -17.15
N GLN A 75 -3.96 -7.75 -17.34
CA GLN A 75 -3.17 -7.95 -18.56
C GLN A 75 -4.05 -8.21 -19.79
N GLU A 76 -5.05 -9.06 -19.65
CA GLU A 76 -6.02 -9.37 -20.71
C GLU A 76 -6.80 -8.12 -21.13
N SER A 77 -7.32 -7.37 -20.14
CA SER A 77 -8.09 -6.15 -20.41
C SER A 77 -7.21 -5.07 -21.06
N PHE A 78 -5.98 -4.89 -20.61
CA PHE A 78 -5.03 -3.96 -21.20
C PHE A 78 -4.69 -4.36 -22.64
N SER A 79 -4.36 -5.63 -22.88
CA SER A 79 -3.97 -6.14 -24.19
C SER A 79 -5.13 -6.13 -25.21
N GLY A 80 -6.36 -6.33 -24.72
CA GLY A 80 -7.57 -6.28 -25.55
C GLY A 80 -8.09 -4.85 -25.81
N ALA A 81 -7.59 -3.84 -25.11
CA ALA A 81 -8.06 -2.47 -25.27
C ALA A 81 -7.37 -1.77 -26.46
N PRO A 82 -8.10 -1.39 -27.51
CA PRO A 82 -7.50 -0.68 -28.65
C PRO A 82 -7.11 0.77 -28.30
N TYR A 83 -7.57 1.29 -27.20
CA TYR A 83 -7.25 2.59 -26.62
C TYR A 83 -7.70 2.67 -25.16
N ILE A 84 -7.15 3.59 -24.41
CA ILE A 84 -7.59 3.91 -23.04
C ILE A 84 -8.42 5.19 -23.07
N ARG A 85 -9.57 5.20 -22.40
CA ARG A 85 -10.41 6.39 -22.30
C ARG A 85 -10.16 7.13 -20.99
N ILE A 86 -9.73 8.38 -21.07
CA ILE A 86 -9.57 9.31 -19.95
C ILE A 86 -10.57 10.44 -20.08
N GLY A 87 -11.69 10.33 -19.37
CA GLY A 87 -12.80 11.28 -19.57
C GLY A 87 -13.34 11.21 -21.00
N SER A 88 -13.27 12.31 -21.75
CA SER A 88 -13.62 12.40 -23.16
C SER A 88 -12.48 12.05 -24.12
N GLN A 89 -11.24 11.93 -23.63
CA GLN A 89 -10.06 11.72 -24.44
C GLN A 89 -9.87 10.23 -24.74
N ARG A 90 -9.38 9.95 -25.93
CA ARG A 90 -8.96 8.63 -26.39
C ARG A 90 -7.43 8.63 -26.47
N CYS A 91 -6.79 7.79 -25.65
CA CYS A 91 -5.35 7.65 -25.55
C CYS A 91 -4.97 6.32 -26.23
N GLU A 92 -4.19 6.39 -27.31
CA GLU A 92 -3.80 5.22 -28.12
C GLU A 92 -2.45 4.67 -27.68
N GLU A 93 -1.59 5.51 -27.08
CA GLU A 93 -0.27 5.11 -26.61
C GLU A 93 -0.28 4.88 -25.10
N ALA A 94 -0.03 3.64 -24.73
CA ALA A 94 0.08 3.22 -23.34
C ALA A 94 0.98 2.00 -23.19
N SER A 95 1.56 1.84 -22.01
CA SER A 95 2.31 0.64 -21.63
C SER A 95 1.95 0.19 -20.23
N LEU A 96 1.93 -1.12 -20.00
CA LEU A 96 1.75 -1.75 -18.71
C LEU A 96 2.98 -2.59 -18.39
N GLN A 97 3.62 -2.33 -17.24
CA GLN A 97 4.85 -2.98 -16.84
C GLN A 97 4.76 -3.49 -15.41
N VAL A 98 5.30 -4.67 -15.15
CA VAL A 98 5.53 -5.16 -13.79
C VAL A 98 6.72 -4.38 -13.21
N VAL A 99 6.51 -3.72 -12.09
CA VAL A 99 7.56 -3.01 -11.33
C VAL A 99 8.21 -3.95 -10.32
N GLU A 100 7.38 -4.75 -9.65
CA GLU A 100 7.80 -5.64 -8.59
C GLU A 100 6.76 -6.76 -8.43
N SER A 101 7.23 -7.96 -8.09
CA SER A 101 6.36 -9.08 -7.74
C SER A 101 6.93 -9.84 -6.56
N SER A 102 6.06 -10.34 -5.69
CA SER A 102 6.39 -11.17 -4.53
C SER A 102 5.27 -12.16 -4.26
N SER A 103 5.48 -13.11 -3.37
CA SER A 103 4.42 -13.98 -2.85
C SER A 103 4.27 -13.78 -1.33
N PHE A 104 3.18 -14.27 -0.77
CA PHE A 104 2.96 -14.26 0.68
C PHE A 104 4.04 -15.04 1.42
N GLU A 105 4.45 -16.21 0.88
CA GLU A 105 5.54 -17.01 1.39
C GLU A 105 6.85 -16.24 1.38
N SER A 106 7.15 -15.58 0.27
CA SER A 106 8.37 -14.80 0.09
C SER A 106 8.46 -13.63 1.08
N LEU A 107 7.33 -12.99 1.40
CA LEU A 107 7.29 -11.96 2.44
C LEU A 107 7.60 -12.52 3.82
N ILE A 108 7.15 -13.75 4.12
CA ILE A 108 7.43 -14.42 5.40
C ILE A 108 8.91 -14.84 5.48
N GLU A 109 9.44 -15.42 4.40
CA GLU A 109 10.81 -15.93 4.34
C GLU A 109 11.86 -14.81 4.39
N ASN A 110 11.59 -13.71 3.68
CA ASN A 110 12.52 -12.58 3.56
C ASN A 110 12.28 -11.48 4.60
N SER A 111 11.37 -11.69 5.55
CA SER A 111 11.13 -10.71 6.60
C SER A 111 12.30 -10.67 7.59
N ASP A 112 12.95 -9.53 7.65
CA ASP A 112 13.91 -9.23 8.71
C ASP A 112 13.20 -9.01 10.04
N ASN A 113 13.72 -9.57 11.14
CA ASN A 113 13.25 -9.28 12.49
C ASN A 113 13.83 -7.93 12.96
N GLN A 114 13.29 -6.84 12.47
CA GLN A 114 13.71 -5.49 12.86
C GLN A 114 12.91 -5.01 14.06
N ASP A 115 13.60 -4.46 15.03
CA ASP A 115 12.98 -3.88 16.24
C ASP A 115 12.30 -2.53 15.99
N SER A 116 12.29 -2.06 14.75
CA SER A 116 11.69 -0.79 14.35
C SER A 116 11.22 -0.79 12.91
N LEU A 117 10.06 -0.21 12.65
CA LEU A 117 9.49 -0.01 11.33
C LEU A 117 9.25 1.48 11.08
N ASN A 118 9.75 1.98 9.95
CA ASN A 118 9.48 3.34 9.48
C ASN A 118 8.48 3.30 8.32
N LEU A 119 7.38 4.01 8.48
CA LEU A 119 6.34 4.13 7.47
C LEU A 119 6.27 5.57 6.98
N GLU A 120 6.40 5.76 5.67
CA GLU A 120 6.13 7.03 5.01
C GLU A 120 4.77 6.96 4.30
N PHE A 121 3.80 7.71 4.79
CA PHE A 121 2.48 7.85 4.20
C PHE A 121 2.54 8.88 3.06
N VAL A 122 2.64 8.39 1.84
CA VAL A 122 2.84 9.19 0.62
C VAL A 122 1.56 9.92 0.22
N THR A 123 0.43 9.22 0.35
CA THR A 123 -0.89 9.81 0.11
C THR A 123 -1.74 9.80 1.39
N PRO A 124 -2.74 10.68 1.48
CA PRO A 124 -3.56 10.78 2.67
C PRO A 124 -4.17 9.45 3.11
N VAL A 125 -4.03 9.13 4.38
CA VAL A 125 -4.66 7.96 4.99
C VAL A 125 -5.75 8.37 5.97
N VAL A 126 -6.85 7.64 5.92
CA VAL A 126 -7.92 7.70 6.89
C VAL A 126 -8.31 6.29 7.30
N PHE A 127 -8.48 6.07 8.58
CA PHE A 127 -8.91 4.78 9.13
C PHE A 127 -10.40 4.83 9.45
N ARG A 128 -11.10 3.75 9.13
CA ARG A 128 -12.51 3.60 9.45
C ARG A 128 -12.71 2.45 10.44
N SER A 129 -13.38 2.74 11.53
CA SER A 129 -13.84 1.75 12.52
C SER A 129 -15.34 1.93 12.76
N GLY A 130 -16.15 1.09 12.12
CA GLY A 130 -17.61 1.25 12.11
C GLY A 130 -18.01 2.56 11.43
N SER A 131 -18.69 3.44 12.18
CA SER A 131 -19.09 4.79 11.73
C SER A 131 -18.05 5.88 12.03
N ARG A 132 -16.96 5.55 12.75
CA ARG A 132 -15.95 6.51 13.17
C ARG A 132 -14.79 6.53 12.18
N TYR A 133 -14.19 7.71 12.02
CA TYR A 133 -12.99 7.94 11.23
C TYR A 133 -11.88 8.48 12.10
N SER A 134 -10.65 8.06 11.85
CA SER A 134 -9.43 8.56 12.48
C SER A 134 -8.39 8.85 11.42
N VAL A 135 -7.64 9.91 11.60
CA VAL A 135 -6.46 10.24 10.78
C VAL A 135 -5.16 9.86 11.49
N ILE A 136 -5.24 9.46 12.77
CA ILE A 136 -4.05 9.10 13.55
C ILE A 136 -3.62 7.69 13.17
N PRO A 137 -2.37 7.50 12.70
CA PRO A 137 -1.85 6.20 12.30
C PRO A 137 -1.42 5.37 13.53
N HIS A 138 -2.39 4.99 14.36
CA HIS A 138 -2.14 4.09 15.49
C HIS A 138 -1.78 2.69 14.98
N HIS A 139 -0.80 2.04 15.61
CA HIS A 139 -0.29 0.73 15.17
C HIS A 139 -1.41 -0.30 14.95
N SER A 140 -2.38 -0.38 15.88
CA SER A 140 -3.49 -1.33 15.74
C SER A 140 -4.40 -1.07 14.54
N LEU A 141 -4.51 0.18 14.08
CA LEU A 141 -5.26 0.51 12.86
C LEU A 141 -4.45 0.20 11.60
N VAL A 142 -3.15 0.50 11.62
CA VAL A 142 -2.23 0.25 10.50
C VAL A 142 -2.06 -1.24 10.26
N PHE A 143 -1.56 -1.97 11.26
CA PHE A 143 -1.32 -3.41 11.14
C PHE A 143 -2.62 -4.22 11.15
N GLY A 144 -3.68 -3.72 11.80
CA GLY A 144 -5.01 -4.31 11.73
C GLY A 144 -5.61 -4.28 10.32
N HIS A 145 -5.35 -3.20 9.56
CA HIS A 145 -5.71 -3.15 8.14
C HIS A 145 -4.92 -4.19 7.34
N SER A 146 -3.59 -4.20 7.49
CA SER A 146 -2.71 -5.15 6.82
C SER A 146 -3.13 -6.60 7.08
N ARG A 147 -3.32 -6.98 8.37
CA ARG A 147 -3.76 -8.33 8.75
C ARG A 147 -5.10 -8.70 8.13
N ARG A 148 -6.07 -7.78 8.12
CA ARG A 148 -7.39 -8.03 7.52
C ARG A 148 -7.28 -8.33 6.02
N VAL A 149 -6.46 -7.58 5.28
CA VAL A 149 -6.25 -7.81 3.84
C VAL A 149 -5.48 -9.11 3.63
N TRP A 150 -4.47 -9.40 4.46
CA TRP A 150 -3.74 -10.65 4.45
C TRP A 150 -4.68 -11.85 4.60
N THR A 151 -5.54 -11.85 5.63
CA THR A 151 -6.52 -12.93 5.88
C THR A 151 -7.50 -13.16 4.73
N LEU A 152 -7.72 -12.15 3.89
CA LEU A 152 -8.63 -12.26 2.75
C LEU A 152 -7.99 -12.89 1.51
N TRP A 153 -6.66 -12.75 1.35
CA TRP A 153 -5.98 -13.06 0.10
C TRP A 153 -4.83 -14.06 0.24
N ALA A 154 -4.22 -14.17 1.41
CA ALA A 154 -3.19 -15.17 1.66
C ALA A 154 -3.78 -16.59 1.75
N PRO A 155 -3.01 -17.62 1.42
CA PRO A 155 -3.33 -19.00 1.74
C PRO A 155 -3.66 -19.16 3.23
N SER A 156 -4.63 -20.00 3.53
CA SER A 156 -5.21 -20.13 4.90
C SER A 156 -4.21 -20.58 5.96
N ASP A 157 -3.19 -21.32 5.56
CA ASP A 157 -2.08 -21.81 6.40
C ASP A 157 -1.03 -20.73 6.70
N LEU A 158 -1.06 -19.62 5.97
CA LEU A 158 -0.15 -18.49 6.15
C LEU A 158 -0.74 -17.33 6.98
N VAL A 159 -1.96 -17.49 7.51
CA VAL A 159 -2.59 -16.41 8.28
C VAL A 159 -1.93 -16.27 9.66
N PRO A 160 -1.36 -15.10 9.97
CA PRO A 160 -0.69 -14.90 11.26
C PRO A 160 -1.71 -14.78 12.39
N GLU A 161 -1.54 -15.61 13.42
CA GLU A 161 -2.29 -15.52 14.66
C GLU A 161 -1.61 -14.53 15.60
N LEU A 162 -2.13 -13.31 15.67
CA LEU A 162 -1.63 -12.26 16.56
C LEU A 162 -2.77 -11.32 16.95
N GLU A 163 -2.96 -11.09 18.25
CA GLU A 163 -3.86 -10.03 18.72
C GLU A 163 -3.13 -8.68 18.69
N LEU A 164 -3.59 -7.76 17.82
CA LEU A 164 -2.89 -6.50 17.57
C LEU A 164 -3.31 -5.35 18.49
N ARG A 165 -4.39 -5.51 19.26
CA ARG A 165 -4.99 -4.38 19.97
C ARG A 165 -4.16 -3.90 21.15
N ASP A 166 -3.64 -4.84 21.92
CA ASP A 166 -3.00 -4.60 23.20
C ASP A 166 -1.45 -4.76 23.16
N LEU A 167 -0.89 -4.77 21.93
CA LEU A 167 0.57 -4.86 21.77
C LEU A 167 1.25 -3.58 22.32
N PRO A 168 2.34 -3.72 23.08
CA PRO A 168 3.10 -2.59 23.61
C PRO A 168 4.01 -1.95 22.57
N VAL A 169 3.45 -1.59 21.41
CA VAL A 169 4.15 -0.89 20.33
C VAL A 169 4.25 0.59 20.67
N LEU A 170 5.46 1.09 20.79
CA LEU A 170 5.70 2.51 20.98
C LEU A 170 5.73 3.23 19.64
N THR A 171 5.34 4.50 19.66
CA THR A 171 5.41 5.38 18.48
C THR A 171 6.27 6.59 18.83
N PRO A 172 7.62 6.43 18.85
CA PRO A 172 8.53 7.46 19.32
C PRO A 172 8.62 8.68 18.39
N PHE A 173 8.18 8.51 17.14
CA PHE A 173 8.27 9.56 16.13
C PHE A 173 7.03 9.58 15.26
N ILE A 174 6.41 10.76 15.19
CA ILE A 174 5.36 11.09 14.21
C ILE A 174 5.70 12.48 13.67
N ASP A 175 5.94 12.56 12.37
CA ASP A 175 6.11 13.83 11.65
C ASP A 175 5.17 13.85 10.45
N GLY A 176 4.18 14.71 10.50
CA GLY A 176 3.19 14.78 9.43
C GLY A 176 2.11 15.81 9.68
N SER A 177 1.22 15.85 8.72
CA SER A 177 0.08 16.75 8.71
C SER A 177 -1.15 16.09 8.11
N THR A 178 -2.28 16.76 8.13
CA THR A 178 -3.44 16.35 7.33
C THR A 178 -3.39 17.01 5.97
N LYS A 179 -3.74 16.25 4.93
CA LYS A 179 -3.86 16.73 3.57
C LYS A 179 -5.21 16.31 2.99
N LYS A 180 -5.83 17.23 2.28
CA LYS A 180 -7.10 16.98 1.58
C LYS A 180 -6.85 16.11 0.35
N TRP A 181 -7.68 15.06 0.19
CA TRP A 181 -7.73 14.21 -0.98
C TRP A 181 -9.05 14.41 -1.70
N ASP A 182 -8.99 14.97 -2.89
CA ASP A 182 -10.19 15.29 -3.68
C ASP A 182 -10.49 14.14 -4.65
N LEU A 183 -11.68 13.57 -4.50
CA LEU A 183 -12.22 12.51 -5.35
C LEU A 183 -13.43 13.02 -6.17
N GLY A 184 -13.43 14.30 -6.51
CA GLY A 184 -14.49 14.96 -7.24
C GLY A 184 -15.70 15.29 -6.36
N LYS A 185 -16.70 14.39 -6.29
CA LYS A 185 -17.92 14.60 -5.46
C LYS A 185 -17.68 14.47 -3.96
N ARG A 186 -16.57 13.92 -3.53
CA ARG A 186 -16.19 13.70 -2.13
C ARG A 186 -14.73 14.08 -1.92
N SER A 187 -14.44 14.63 -0.76
CA SER A 187 -13.08 14.86 -0.32
C SER A 187 -12.87 14.30 1.09
N TRP A 188 -11.64 13.91 1.36
CA TRP A 188 -11.24 13.35 2.64
C TRP A 188 -9.99 14.09 3.13
N ASP A 189 -9.97 14.44 4.42
CA ASP A 189 -8.74 14.88 5.07
C ASP A 189 -8.08 13.65 5.69
N GLY A 190 -6.84 13.40 5.33
CA GLY A 190 -6.09 12.23 5.80
C GLY A 190 -4.67 12.60 6.21
N PHE A 191 -4.06 11.76 7.03
CA PHE A 191 -2.67 11.92 7.46
C PHE A 191 -1.71 11.65 6.30
N VAL A 192 -0.70 12.50 6.16
CA VAL A 192 0.49 12.29 5.33
C VAL A 192 1.73 12.58 6.17
N GLY A 193 2.82 11.84 5.95
CA GLY A 193 4.04 12.05 6.70
C GLY A 193 4.72 10.74 7.09
N ARG A 194 5.54 10.77 8.14
CA ARG A 194 6.35 9.65 8.59
C ARG A 194 6.00 9.24 10.00
N VAL A 195 6.00 7.93 10.23
CA VAL A 195 5.77 7.35 11.56
C VAL A 195 6.79 6.26 11.77
N GLN A 196 7.38 6.25 12.96
CA GLN A 196 8.22 5.16 13.43
C GLN A 196 7.47 4.36 14.50
N TYR A 197 7.44 3.05 14.33
CA TYR A 197 6.98 2.10 15.34
C TYR A 197 8.19 1.38 15.92
N ASP A 198 8.32 1.42 17.24
CA ASP A 198 9.33 0.71 18.01
C ASP A 198 8.73 -0.57 18.56
N LEU A 199 9.35 -1.69 18.23
CA LEU A 199 8.89 -3.04 18.52
C LEU A 199 9.75 -3.74 19.60
N THR A 200 10.65 -3.01 20.25
CA THR A 200 11.62 -3.55 21.23
C THR A 200 10.97 -4.18 22.47
N LEU A 201 9.72 -3.86 22.76
CA LEU A 201 8.97 -4.44 23.89
C LEU A 201 8.19 -5.71 23.52
N LEU A 202 8.24 -6.12 22.26
CA LEU A 202 7.54 -7.29 21.73
C LEU A 202 8.42 -8.54 21.80
N ASP A 203 7.77 -9.71 21.82
CA ASP A 203 8.49 -10.97 21.64
C ASP A 203 8.92 -11.16 20.18
N GLU A 204 9.81 -12.14 19.94
CA GLU A 204 10.38 -12.40 18.61
C GLU A 204 9.29 -12.78 17.56
N ARG A 205 8.25 -13.52 17.96
CA ARG A 205 7.14 -13.88 17.10
C ARG A 205 6.31 -12.66 16.70
N GLU A 206 6.01 -11.80 17.67
CA GLU A 206 5.26 -10.56 17.45
C GLU A 206 6.03 -9.60 16.53
N VAL A 207 7.34 -9.42 16.78
CA VAL A 207 8.24 -8.63 15.93
C VAL A 207 8.20 -9.15 14.49
N ARG A 208 8.37 -10.47 14.32
CA ARG A 208 8.35 -11.08 12.98
C ARG A 208 7.03 -10.85 12.27
N VAL A 209 5.90 -11.07 12.93
CA VAL A 209 4.57 -10.87 12.34
C VAL A 209 4.37 -9.42 11.93
N LEU A 210 4.75 -8.44 12.77
CA LEU A 210 4.60 -7.03 12.42
C LEU A 210 5.52 -6.60 11.28
N ASN A 211 6.73 -7.18 11.17
CA ASN A 211 7.61 -6.93 10.03
C ASN A 211 7.01 -7.47 8.73
N VAL A 212 6.46 -8.69 8.72
CA VAL A 212 5.76 -9.27 7.57
C VAL A 212 4.57 -8.39 7.16
N LEU A 213 3.70 -8.06 8.11
CA LEU A 213 2.55 -7.20 7.87
C LEU A 213 2.95 -5.79 7.42
N GLY A 214 4.07 -5.28 7.92
CA GLY A 214 4.67 -4.02 7.49
C GLY A 214 5.09 -4.08 6.02
N GLN A 215 5.89 -5.07 5.63
CA GLN A 215 6.32 -5.27 4.24
C GLN A 215 5.13 -5.40 3.29
N PHE A 216 4.09 -6.12 3.71
CA PHE A 216 2.87 -6.30 2.93
C PHE A 216 2.16 -4.98 2.62
N LEU A 217 2.26 -3.95 3.48
CA LEU A 217 1.67 -2.63 3.23
C LEU A 217 2.19 -1.97 1.94
N ASN A 218 3.41 -2.29 1.50
CA ASN A 218 3.95 -1.81 0.22
C ASN A 218 3.09 -2.26 -0.98
N TYR A 219 2.37 -3.38 -0.84
CA TYR A 219 1.51 -3.94 -1.88
C TYR A 219 0.05 -3.51 -1.73
N VAL A 220 -0.46 -3.40 -0.52
CA VAL A 220 -1.90 -3.19 -0.31
C VAL A 220 -2.28 -1.77 0.07
N GLY A 221 -1.29 -0.96 0.49
CA GLY A 221 -1.57 0.33 1.11
C GLY A 221 -2.23 0.18 2.48
N VAL A 222 -2.78 1.26 3.02
CA VAL A 222 -3.37 1.23 4.37
C VAL A 222 -4.61 2.14 4.48
N GLY A 223 -5.56 1.73 5.31
CA GLY A 223 -6.75 2.52 5.63
C GLY A 223 -7.89 2.37 4.65
N ALA A 224 -8.74 3.38 4.55
CA ALA A 224 -9.91 3.38 3.68
C ALA A 224 -9.56 3.93 2.29
N ASN A 225 -10.36 3.55 1.28
CA ASN A 225 -10.27 4.06 -0.09
C ASN A 225 -8.92 3.81 -0.80
N THR A 226 -8.26 2.69 -0.50
CA THR A 226 -7.00 2.31 -1.17
C THR A 226 -7.16 2.10 -2.68
N THR A 227 -8.33 1.67 -3.14
CA THR A 227 -8.67 1.60 -4.57
C THR A 227 -8.79 2.97 -5.26
N TRP A 228 -8.81 4.06 -4.49
CA TRP A 228 -8.82 5.44 -4.95
C TRP A 228 -7.47 6.15 -4.74
N GLY A 229 -6.41 5.38 -4.48
CA GLY A 229 -5.07 5.91 -4.28
C GLY A 229 -4.84 6.59 -2.93
N MET A 230 -5.74 6.44 -1.95
CA MET A 230 -5.48 6.82 -0.57
C MET A 230 -4.63 5.77 0.14
N GLY A 231 -3.87 6.22 1.14
CA GLY A 231 -3.10 5.31 2.00
C GLY A 231 -1.94 4.60 1.33
N VAL A 232 -1.37 5.18 0.28
CA VAL A 232 -0.10 4.71 -0.29
C VAL A 232 0.98 4.90 0.76
N VAL A 233 1.68 3.84 1.09
CA VAL A 233 2.73 3.84 2.10
C VAL A 233 3.99 3.18 1.57
N ASN A 234 5.15 3.74 1.92
CA ASN A 234 6.46 3.12 1.75
C ASN A 234 6.94 2.66 3.12
N VAL A 235 7.27 1.40 3.23
CA VAL A 235 7.82 0.83 4.47
C VAL A 235 9.31 0.64 4.29
N THR A 236 10.08 1.22 5.20
CA THR A 236 11.52 1.08 5.24
C THR A 236 11.95 0.52 6.58
N THR A 237 12.80 -0.50 6.52
CA THR A 237 13.48 -1.00 7.72
C THR A 237 14.76 -0.19 7.91
N PRO A 238 15.00 0.38 9.10
CA PRO A 238 16.24 1.09 9.34
C PRO A 238 17.40 0.09 9.23
N HIS A 239 18.44 0.44 8.46
CA HIS A 239 19.67 -0.33 8.49
C HIS A 239 20.18 -0.40 9.92
N ARG A 240 20.46 -1.60 10.44
CA ARG A 240 21.12 -1.78 11.74
C ARG A 240 22.35 -0.87 11.77
N ARG A 241 22.32 0.18 12.59
CA ARG A 241 23.54 0.91 12.93
C ARG A 241 24.44 -0.08 13.64
N ASN A 242 25.56 -0.46 13.02
CA ASN A 242 26.60 -1.23 13.71
C ASN A 242 26.96 -0.51 15.01
N PRO A 243 26.86 -1.17 16.18
CA PRO A 243 27.14 -0.52 17.47
C PRO A 243 28.61 -0.14 17.69
N SER A 244 29.48 -0.37 16.68
CA SER A 244 30.92 -0.13 16.80
C SER A 244 31.39 1.32 16.62
N SER A 245 30.49 2.32 16.50
CA SER A 245 30.89 3.73 16.33
C SER A 245 30.54 4.66 17.49
N ALA A 246 30.16 4.13 18.63
CA ALA A 246 30.06 4.93 19.86
C ALA A 246 31.47 5.28 20.36
N LYS A 247 32.06 6.33 19.80
CA LYS A 247 33.29 6.93 20.30
C LYS A 247 33.01 7.40 21.73
N SER A 248 33.70 6.76 22.68
CA SER A 248 33.81 7.14 24.06
C SER A 248 34.26 8.61 24.14
N THR A 249 33.34 9.53 24.41
CA THR A 249 33.66 10.89 24.79
C THR A 249 34.05 10.85 26.26
N LYS A 250 35.35 10.73 26.54
CA LYS A 250 35.90 10.93 27.92
C LYS A 250 35.60 12.37 28.32
N ILE A 251 34.70 12.52 29.26
CA ILE A 251 34.56 13.76 30.05
C ILE A 251 35.81 13.84 30.94
N LYS A 252 36.66 14.81 30.70
CA LYS A 252 37.71 15.22 31.64
C LYS A 252 37.09 16.19 32.63
N ASN A 253 37.15 15.79 33.89
CA ASN A 253 36.95 16.72 35.05
C ASN A 253 38.05 17.79 35.07
#